data_29c5b2cb7a283cf988b2077c4e74a1a7
#
_entry.id   29c5b2cb7a283cf988b2077c4e74a1a7
#
_cell.length_a   1.000
_cell.length_b   1.000
_cell.length_c   1.000
_cell.angle_alpha   90.00
_cell.angle_beta   90.00
_cell.angle_gamma   90.00
#
_symmetry.space_group_name_H-M   'P 1'
#
loop_
_entity.id
_entity.type
_entity.pdbx_description
1 polymer ?
#
loop_
_entity_poly.entity_id
_entity_poly.type
_entity_poly.pdbx_seq_one_letter_code
_entity_poly.pdbx_strand_id
1 'polypeptide(L)'
;MFTTRGAKQKHYMLQTFIYAAILEDEFERQQKGNSVPHLPTELSRLPIAPSLFFVHRLRKKGYSPYLQVDKEEVLDFQARFPEFRERLGELVAEILNPALPFEPNTKEMQMCNTCPYYSLCYQ
;
A
#
# COMPACT_ATOMS: atom_id res chain seq x y z
N MET A 1 -2.95 -9.07 2.09
CA MET A 1 -2.68 -8.00 1.11
C MET A 1 -1.64 -8.43 0.07
N PHE A 2 -0.51 -8.98 0.48
CA PHE A 2 0.56 -9.41 -0.44
C PHE A 2 0.41 -10.83 -0.99
N THR A 3 -0.48 -11.65 -0.47
CA THR A 3 -0.56 -13.09 -0.75
C THR A 3 -1.61 -13.51 -1.78
N THR A 4 -2.45 -12.59 -2.26
CA THR A 4 -3.50 -12.93 -3.22
C THR A 4 -3.03 -12.61 -4.65
N ARG A 5 -2.27 -13.52 -5.25
CA ARG A 5 -2.07 -13.52 -6.70
C ARG A 5 -3.42 -13.77 -7.37
N GLY A 6 -3.97 -12.76 -8.04
CA GLY A 6 -5.14 -12.90 -8.91
C GLY A 6 -6.47 -12.33 -8.41
N ALA A 7 -6.61 -11.92 -7.17
CA ALA A 7 -7.74 -11.08 -6.78
C ALA A 7 -7.44 -9.63 -7.20
N LYS A 8 -8.45 -8.88 -7.64
CA LYS A 8 -8.36 -7.46 -7.96
C LYS A 8 -7.55 -6.74 -6.88
N GLN A 9 -6.24 -6.67 -7.09
CA GLN A 9 -5.35 -5.97 -6.16
C GLN A 9 -5.80 -4.53 -6.15
N LYS A 10 -6.23 -4.09 -5.00
CA LYS A 10 -6.67 -2.71 -4.79
C LYS A 10 -5.42 -1.84 -4.69
N HIS A 11 -4.84 -1.48 -5.83
CA HIS A 11 -3.61 -0.69 -5.93
C HIS A 11 -3.63 0.57 -5.06
N TYR A 12 -4.80 1.21 -4.97
CA TYR A 12 -5.01 2.37 -4.12
C TYR A 12 -4.85 2.06 -2.62
N MET A 13 -5.15 0.84 -2.16
CA MET A 13 -4.91 0.45 -0.77
C MET A 13 -3.42 0.33 -0.49
N LEU A 14 -2.68 -0.35 -1.37
CA LEU A 14 -1.22 -0.46 -1.25
C LEU A 14 -0.57 0.91 -1.25
N GLN A 15 -0.98 1.79 -2.17
CA GLN A 15 -0.49 3.17 -2.26
C GLN A 15 -0.73 3.93 -0.95
N THR A 16 -1.93 3.82 -0.37
CA THR A 16 -2.26 4.49 0.89
C THR A 16 -1.42 3.97 2.05
N PHE A 17 -1.17 2.66 2.12
CA PHE A 17 -0.28 2.08 3.12
C PHE A 17 1.19 2.50 2.92
N ILE A 18 1.66 2.65 1.68
CA ILE A 18 3.00 3.19 1.40
C ILE A 18 3.11 4.62 1.92
N TYR A 19 2.10 5.46 1.70
CA TYR A 19 2.11 6.83 2.23
C TYR A 19 2.12 6.86 3.76
N ALA A 20 1.34 6.00 4.42
CA ALA A 20 1.37 5.86 5.87
C ALA A 20 2.76 5.41 6.36
N ALA A 21 3.40 4.47 5.67
CA ALA A 21 4.73 3.98 6.00
C ALA A 21 5.81 5.08 5.86
N ILE A 22 5.72 5.94 4.85
CA ILE A 22 6.63 7.08 4.67
C ILE A 22 6.49 8.06 5.82
N LEU A 23 5.25 8.33 6.26
CA LEU A 23 5.00 9.22 7.39
C LEU A 23 5.52 8.64 8.71
N GLU A 24 5.32 7.34 8.97
CA GLU A 24 5.86 6.68 10.16
C GLU A 24 7.39 6.72 10.19
N ASP A 25 8.04 6.40 9.06
CA ASP A 25 9.50 6.46 8.95
C ASP A 25 10.02 7.89 9.22
N GLU A 26 9.34 8.91 8.69
CA GLU A 26 9.69 10.31 8.93
C GLU A 26 9.48 10.69 10.40
N PHE A 27 8.40 10.28 11.03
CA PHE A 27 8.16 10.53 12.45
C PHE A 27 9.20 9.84 13.33
N GLU A 28 9.59 8.62 13.02
CA GLU A 28 10.69 7.94 13.73
C GLU A 28 12.03 8.69 13.57
N ARG A 29 12.32 9.22 12.39
CA ARG A 29 13.54 10.00 12.13
C ARG A 29 13.54 11.31 12.91
N GLN A 30 12.42 12.02 12.95
CA GLN A 30 12.29 13.25 13.72
C GLN A 30 12.47 13.01 15.21
N GLN A 31 11.89 11.94 15.76
CA GLN A 31 12.04 11.56 17.16
C GLN A 31 13.50 11.21 17.52
N LYS A 32 14.25 10.63 16.59
CA LYS A 32 15.69 10.31 16.74
C LYS A 32 16.60 11.51 16.46
N GLY A 33 16.05 12.69 16.11
CA GLY A 33 16.83 13.88 15.77
C GLY A 33 17.59 13.80 14.42
N ASN A 34 17.23 12.84 13.56
CA ASN A 34 17.91 12.55 12.30
C ASN A 34 17.26 13.22 11.07
N SER A 35 16.29 14.08 11.28
CA SER A 35 15.56 14.76 10.21
C SER A 35 15.33 16.22 10.56
N VAL A 36 15.31 17.08 9.53
CA VAL A 36 14.85 18.46 9.70
C VAL A 36 13.33 18.41 9.88
N PRO A 37 12.77 19.05 10.93
CA PRO A 37 11.34 19.02 11.18
C PRO A 37 10.56 19.69 10.02
N HIS A 38 9.94 18.87 9.17
CA HIS A 38 9.03 19.34 8.12
C HIS A 38 7.57 19.33 8.58
N LEU A 39 7.29 18.56 9.63
CA LEU A 39 5.97 18.43 10.21
C LEU A 39 5.98 18.92 11.66
N PRO A 40 4.88 19.50 12.15
CA PRO A 40 4.75 19.87 13.56
C PRO A 40 5.01 18.66 14.47
N THR A 41 5.82 18.87 15.51
CA THR A 41 6.24 17.79 16.44
C THR A 41 5.03 17.14 17.14
N GLU A 42 3.96 17.89 17.33
CA GLU A 42 2.72 17.37 17.92
C GLU A 42 2.09 16.27 17.05
N LEU A 43 2.18 16.37 15.72
CA LEU A 43 1.63 15.38 14.79
C LEU A 43 2.38 14.05 14.86
N SER A 44 3.67 14.06 15.16
CA SER A 44 4.48 12.83 15.25
C SER A 44 4.10 11.90 16.41
N ARG A 45 3.22 12.37 17.31
CA ARG A 45 2.71 11.61 18.46
C ARG A 45 1.30 11.08 18.24
N LEU A 46 0.66 11.45 17.13
CA LEU A 46 -0.69 11.00 16.80
C LEU A 46 -0.65 9.71 16.00
N PRO A 47 -1.61 8.80 16.19
CA PRO A 47 -1.73 7.60 15.39
C PRO A 47 -2.07 7.96 13.94
N ILE A 48 -1.48 7.24 12.99
CA ILE A 48 -1.80 7.35 11.56
C ILE A 48 -2.88 6.34 11.22
N ALA A 49 -4.04 6.84 10.78
CA ALA A 49 -5.15 6.01 10.31
C ALA A 49 -5.29 6.12 8.78
N PRO A 50 -4.77 5.15 8.00
CA PRO A 50 -4.88 5.17 6.55
C PRO A 50 -6.33 5.13 6.10
N SER A 51 -6.73 6.08 5.25
CA SER A 51 -8.14 6.25 4.86
C SER A 51 -8.29 6.49 3.36
N LEU A 52 -9.40 5.99 2.79
CA LEU A 52 -9.79 6.21 1.41
C LEU A 52 -11.24 6.67 1.33
N PHE A 53 -11.46 7.82 0.72
CA PHE A 53 -12.79 8.38 0.54
C PHE A 53 -13.32 8.05 -0.86
N PHE A 54 -14.28 7.15 -0.94
CA PHE A 54 -15.01 6.86 -2.17
C PHE A 54 -16.27 7.74 -2.23
N VAL A 55 -16.22 8.82 -2.98
CA VAL A 55 -17.31 9.83 -3.06
C VAL A 55 -18.68 9.20 -3.32
N HIS A 56 -18.75 8.20 -4.22
CA HIS A 56 -20.00 7.49 -4.53
C HIS A 56 -20.52 6.58 -3.41
N ARG A 57 -19.69 6.30 -2.40
CA ARG A 57 -20.05 5.45 -1.24
C ARG A 57 -20.33 6.23 0.03
N LEU A 58 -20.00 7.53 0.08
CA LEU A 58 -20.15 8.36 1.28
C LEU A 58 -21.59 8.40 1.81
N ARG A 59 -22.58 8.23 0.94
CA ARG A 59 -24.01 8.22 1.30
C ARG A 59 -24.53 6.86 1.77
N LYS A 60 -23.72 5.79 1.71
CA LYS A 60 -24.15 4.45 2.16
C LYS A 60 -24.06 4.36 3.68
N LYS A 61 -25.15 3.88 4.32
CA LYS A 61 -25.12 3.56 5.75
C LYS A 61 -23.99 2.56 6.05
N GLY A 62 -23.21 2.84 7.09
CA GLY A 62 -22.12 1.96 7.52
C GLY A 62 -20.85 2.07 6.66
N TYR A 63 -20.74 3.08 5.79
CA TYR A 63 -19.49 3.34 5.08
C TYR A 63 -18.42 3.83 6.06
N SER A 64 -17.29 3.14 6.09
CA SER A 64 -16.08 3.59 6.78
C SER A 64 -15.00 3.94 5.76
N PRO A 65 -14.31 5.09 5.90
CA PRO A 65 -13.18 5.45 5.05
C PRO A 65 -11.89 4.73 5.44
N TYR A 66 -11.81 4.16 6.63
CA TYR A 66 -10.60 3.51 7.12
C TYR A 66 -10.28 2.24 6.35
N LEU A 67 -9.00 2.03 6.07
CA LEU A 67 -8.55 0.78 5.45
C LEU A 67 -8.69 -0.37 6.43
N GLN A 68 -9.00 -1.55 5.89
CA GLN A 68 -9.17 -2.76 6.68
C GLN A 68 -8.11 -3.80 6.30
N VAL A 69 -7.55 -4.44 7.31
CA VAL A 69 -6.71 -5.64 7.19
C VAL A 69 -7.35 -6.73 8.03
N ASP A 70 -7.59 -7.90 7.44
CA ASP A 70 -8.23 -9.05 8.11
C ASP A 70 -9.60 -8.69 8.74
N LYS A 71 -10.37 -7.82 8.07
CA LYS A 71 -11.69 -7.28 8.48
C LYS A 71 -11.65 -6.32 9.67
N GLU A 72 -10.47 -5.95 10.16
CA GLU A 72 -10.30 -4.94 11.20
C GLU A 72 -9.85 -3.61 10.59
N GLU A 73 -10.43 -2.51 11.05
CA GLU A 73 -10.03 -1.17 10.64
C GLU A 73 -8.67 -0.82 11.21
N VAL A 74 -7.81 -0.26 10.36
CA VAL A 74 -6.47 0.21 10.77
C VAL A 74 -6.60 1.65 11.26
N LEU A 75 -6.82 1.81 12.55
CA LEU A 75 -6.91 3.11 13.22
C LEU A 75 -5.55 3.61 13.72
N ASP A 76 -4.60 2.71 13.89
CA ASP A 76 -3.21 2.99 14.23
C ASP A 76 -2.29 2.11 13.37
N PHE A 77 -1.63 2.75 12.41
CA PHE A 77 -0.75 2.05 11.49
C PHE A 77 0.58 1.66 12.16
N GLN A 78 0.99 2.34 13.23
CA GLN A 78 2.26 2.09 13.91
C GLN A 78 2.37 0.62 14.36
N ALA A 79 1.29 0.04 14.85
CA ALA A 79 1.28 -1.36 15.27
C ALA A 79 1.52 -2.35 14.12
N ARG A 80 1.19 -1.98 12.89
CA ARG A 80 1.35 -2.82 11.69
C ARG A 80 2.55 -2.41 10.81
N PHE A 81 3.19 -1.31 11.14
CA PHE A 81 4.29 -0.78 10.35
C PHE A 81 5.48 -1.73 10.21
N PRO A 82 5.96 -2.42 11.26
CA PRO A 82 7.08 -3.35 11.13
C PRO A 82 6.79 -4.50 10.15
N GLU A 83 5.63 -5.13 10.27
CA GLU A 83 5.20 -6.20 9.36
C GLU A 83 5.04 -5.69 7.92
N PHE A 84 4.42 -4.52 7.77
CA PHE A 84 4.25 -3.92 6.44
C PHE A 84 5.59 -3.61 5.78
N ARG A 85 6.53 -3.06 6.53
CA ARG A 85 7.89 -2.72 6.06
C ARG A 85 8.66 -3.97 5.62
N GLU A 86 8.58 -5.04 6.40
CA GLU A 86 9.20 -6.33 6.05
C GLU A 86 8.63 -6.87 4.74
N ARG A 87 7.30 -6.96 4.62
CA ARG A 87 6.62 -7.45 3.42
C ARG A 87 6.87 -6.59 2.18
N LEU A 88 6.90 -5.27 2.35
CA LEU A 88 7.25 -4.36 1.26
C LEU A 88 8.71 -4.55 0.83
N GLY A 89 9.62 -4.74 1.78
CA GLY A 89 11.03 -5.04 1.51
C GLY A 89 11.21 -6.34 0.73
N GLU A 90 10.52 -7.41 1.12
CA GLU A 90 10.51 -8.70 0.39
C GLU A 90 10.02 -8.51 -1.06
N LEU A 91 8.92 -7.77 -1.26
CA LEU A 91 8.38 -7.48 -2.58
C LEU A 91 9.37 -6.70 -3.45
N VAL A 92 9.99 -5.66 -2.90
CA VAL A 92 11.00 -4.87 -3.62
C VAL A 92 12.22 -5.72 -3.95
N ALA A 93 12.68 -6.56 -3.03
CA ALA A 93 13.79 -7.47 -3.26
C ALA A 93 13.47 -8.49 -4.37
N GLU A 94 12.24 -9.01 -4.43
CA GLU A 94 11.78 -9.89 -5.51
C GLU A 94 11.80 -9.17 -6.86
N ILE A 95 11.27 -7.94 -6.93
CA ILE A 95 11.23 -7.13 -8.17
C ILE A 95 12.64 -6.81 -8.68
N LEU A 96 13.57 -6.51 -7.79
CA LEU A 96 14.94 -6.14 -8.13
C LEU A 96 15.90 -7.34 -8.28
N ASN A 97 15.42 -8.55 -8.09
CA ASN A 97 16.24 -9.74 -8.18
C ASN A 97 16.51 -10.11 -9.65
N PRO A 98 17.74 -9.97 -10.16
CA PRO A 98 18.04 -10.26 -11.55
C PRO A 98 17.95 -11.75 -11.92
N ALA A 99 17.91 -12.64 -10.92
CA ALA A 99 17.74 -14.08 -11.14
C ALA A 99 16.27 -14.50 -11.34
N LEU A 100 15.30 -13.60 -11.06
CA LEU A 100 13.88 -13.86 -11.24
C LEU A 100 13.37 -13.11 -12.47
N PRO A 101 13.06 -13.80 -13.58
CA PRO A 101 12.51 -13.15 -14.75
C PRO A 101 11.07 -12.65 -14.49
N PHE A 102 10.72 -11.53 -15.09
CA PHE A 102 9.32 -11.09 -15.12
C PHE A 102 8.51 -11.97 -16.07
N GLU A 103 7.42 -12.52 -15.57
CA GLU A 103 6.49 -13.31 -16.37
C GLU A 103 5.20 -12.50 -16.62
N PRO A 104 4.62 -12.58 -17.85
CA PRO A 104 3.37 -11.90 -18.13
C PRO A 104 2.22 -12.54 -17.34
N ASN A 105 1.40 -11.71 -16.69
CA ASN A 105 0.18 -12.19 -16.04
C ASN A 105 -0.96 -12.31 -17.05
N THR A 106 -1.03 -13.45 -17.73
CA THR A 106 -2.04 -13.71 -18.77
C THR A 106 -3.35 -14.30 -18.23
N LYS A 107 -3.47 -14.45 -16.91
CA LYS A 107 -4.65 -15.09 -16.30
C LYS A 107 -5.89 -14.19 -16.29
N GLU A 108 -5.72 -12.87 -16.39
CA GLU A 108 -6.82 -11.90 -16.43
C GLU A 108 -7.02 -11.35 -17.84
N MET A 109 -7.58 -12.16 -18.74
CA MET A 109 -7.82 -11.83 -20.16
C MET A 109 -8.55 -10.50 -20.38
N GLN A 110 -9.46 -10.10 -19.48
CA GLN A 110 -10.18 -8.83 -19.61
C GLN A 110 -9.25 -7.61 -19.52
N MET A 111 -8.22 -7.67 -18.69
CA MET A 111 -7.22 -6.61 -18.60
C MET A 111 -6.24 -6.65 -19.77
N CYS A 112 -5.94 -7.85 -20.27
CA CYS A 112 -5.03 -8.02 -21.40
C CYS A 112 -5.60 -7.41 -22.68
N ASN A 113 -6.90 -7.56 -22.95
CA ASN A 113 -7.55 -7.06 -24.16
C ASN A 113 -7.48 -5.52 -24.32
N THR A 114 -7.33 -4.79 -23.22
CA THR A 114 -7.21 -3.32 -23.22
C THR A 114 -5.81 -2.84 -22.89
N CYS A 115 -4.87 -3.76 -22.72
CA CYS A 115 -3.49 -3.46 -22.33
C CYS A 115 -2.71 -2.91 -23.54
N PRO A 116 -2.06 -1.73 -23.42
CA PRO A 116 -1.24 -1.19 -24.51
C PRO A 116 -0.01 -2.05 -24.83
N TYR A 117 0.35 -2.95 -23.93
CA TYR A 117 1.49 -3.89 -24.08
C TYR A 117 1.08 -5.30 -24.46
N TYR A 118 -0.16 -5.50 -24.93
CA TYR A 118 -0.68 -6.82 -25.30
C TYR A 118 0.24 -7.59 -26.25
N SER A 119 0.76 -6.92 -27.27
CA SER A 119 1.65 -7.52 -28.27
C SER A 119 3.00 -8.01 -27.71
N LEU A 120 3.43 -7.54 -26.54
CA LEU A 120 4.65 -8.01 -25.89
C LEU A 120 4.45 -9.34 -25.14
N CYS A 121 3.21 -9.61 -24.72
CA CYS A 121 2.87 -10.81 -23.95
C CYS A 121 2.40 -11.97 -24.83
N TYR A 122 1.90 -11.67 -26.01
CA TYR A 122 1.29 -12.64 -26.94
C TYR A 122 2.00 -12.60 -28.31
N GLN A 123 3.30 -12.74 -28.29
CA GLN A 123 4.09 -12.97 -29.51
C GLN A 123 4.10 -14.43 -29.88
#